data_dc31a0c63996cd1f44d7224824b60657
#
_entry.id   dc31a0c63996cd1f44d7224824b60657
#
_cell.length_a   1.000
_cell.length_b   1.000
_cell.length_c   1.000
_cell.angle_alpha   90.00
_cell.angle_beta   90.00
_cell.angle_gamma   90.00
#
_symmetry.space_group_name_H-M   'P 1'
#
loop_
_entity.id
_entity.type
_entity.pdbx_description
1 polymer ?
#
loop_
_entity_poly.entity_id
_entity_poly.type
_entity_poly.pdbx_seq_one_letter_code
_entity_poly.pdbx_strand_id
1 'polypeptide(L)'
;GLFITKKRYGLRIINDAGRKCDKVHVKGLDTVRSNFAIAMKSLLSDVLEDILANVPKEQIDERISKFKRNMHMLHYDVMANPIGVKGIGKYEVKDEDSSFSKFKKGAPVHVKSAINYNSLLQHWFEGRKYEKIGNGSKIKWVYLKENTFGFDTIGYKGWEDPPQILDFIKNHIDHNRMFEQAMSKKLGMFYKAMKWEDVVDKEQSIERFF
;
A
#
# COMPACT_ATOMS: atom_id res chain seq x y z
N GLY A 1 -22.38 -13.51 -5.39
CA GLY A 1 -21.71 -12.87 -4.23
C GLY A 1 -20.41 -13.54 -3.85
N LEU A 2 -19.47 -12.78 -3.36
CA LEU A 2 -18.17 -13.27 -2.83
C LEU A 2 -18.19 -13.22 -1.30
N PHE A 3 -18.02 -14.37 -0.65
CA PHE A 3 -18.01 -14.47 0.82
C PHE A 3 -16.64 -14.97 1.30
N ILE A 4 -15.93 -14.17 2.11
CA ILE A 4 -14.65 -14.54 2.69
C ILE A 4 -14.82 -14.94 4.16
N THR A 5 -15.53 -14.14 4.94
CA THR A 5 -15.93 -14.42 6.34
C THR A 5 -17.26 -13.75 6.65
N LYS A 6 -17.85 -14.02 7.85
CA LYS A 6 -19.10 -13.38 8.32
C LYS A 6 -19.12 -11.84 8.23
N LYS A 7 -17.93 -11.18 8.28
CA LYS A 7 -17.78 -9.73 8.27
C LYS A 7 -17.06 -9.19 7.03
N ARG A 8 -16.74 -10.07 6.05
CA ARG A 8 -15.99 -9.71 4.84
C ARG A 8 -16.65 -10.36 3.62
N TYR A 9 -17.36 -9.57 2.86
CA TYR A 9 -18.07 -10.02 1.67
C TYR A 9 -18.32 -8.90 0.67
N GLY A 10 -18.56 -9.28 -0.58
CA GLY A 10 -19.07 -8.44 -1.66
C GLY A 10 -20.31 -9.06 -2.28
N LEU A 11 -21.34 -8.28 -2.52
CA LEU A 11 -22.60 -8.71 -3.12
C LEU A 11 -22.96 -7.81 -4.30
N ARG A 12 -23.42 -8.41 -5.40
CA ARG A 12 -24.12 -7.69 -6.46
C ARG A 12 -25.61 -7.89 -6.25
N ILE A 13 -26.29 -6.80 -5.94
CA ILE A 13 -27.75 -6.79 -5.68
C ILE A 13 -28.44 -6.43 -6.98
N ILE A 14 -29.17 -7.39 -7.56
CA ILE A 14 -29.90 -7.25 -8.82
C ILE A 14 -31.39 -6.97 -8.63
N ASN A 15 -31.89 -7.19 -7.42
CA ASN A 15 -33.28 -6.91 -7.03
C ASN A 15 -33.28 -6.46 -5.56
N ASP A 16 -33.88 -5.32 -5.29
CA ASP A 16 -34.05 -4.76 -3.95
C ASP A 16 -35.55 -4.55 -3.69
N ALA A 17 -36.11 -5.41 -2.84
CA ALA A 17 -37.54 -5.38 -2.49
C ALA A 17 -38.49 -5.36 -3.70
N GLY A 18 -38.22 -6.19 -4.73
CA GLY A 18 -39.03 -6.27 -5.95
C GLY A 18 -38.67 -5.25 -7.03
N ARG A 19 -37.76 -4.34 -6.79
CA ARG A 19 -37.26 -3.37 -7.79
C ARG A 19 -35.96 -3.85 -8.40
N LYS A 20 -35.90 -3.93 -9.73
CA LYS A 20 -34.65 -4.21 -10.44
C LYS A 20 -33.62 -3.12 -10.10
N CYS A 21 -32.42 -3.52 -9.71
CA CYS A 21 -31.29 -2.63 -9.47
C CYS A 21 -29.98 -3.34 -9.86
N ASP A 22 -28.90 -2.61 -9.90
CA ASP A 22 -27.55 -3.15 -10.04
C ASP A 22 -26.64 -2.37 -9.10
N LYS A 23 -26.44 -2.93 -7.91
CA LYS A 23 -25.64 -2.29 -6.86
C LYS A 23 -24.63 -3.26 -6.30
N VAL A 24 -23.39 -2.80 -6.12
CA VAL A 24 -22.37 -3.56 -5.39
C VAL A 24 -22.39 -3.11 -3.93
N HIS A 25 -22.61 -4.07 -3.02
CA HIS A 25 -22.53 -3.86 -1.59
C HIS A 25 -21.31 -4.59 -1.03
N VAL A 26 -20.43 -3.84 -0.36
CA VAL A 26 -19.16 -4.36 0.17
C VAL A 26 -19.09 -4.12 1.66
N LYS A 27 -18.70 -5.15 2.43
CA LYS A 27 -18.46 -5.03 3.86
C LYS A 27 -17.12 -5.66 4.25
N GLY A 28 -16.33 -4.88 5.00
CA GLY A 28 -15.10 -5.35 5.65
C GLY A 28 -13.92 -5.66 4.72
N LEU A 29 -14.04 -5.40 3.41
CA LEU A 29 -12.95 -5.53 2.46
C LEU A 29 -12.11 -4.25 2.39
N ASP A 30 -10.89 -4.37 1.92
CA ASP A 30 -9.96 -3.24 1.84
C ASP A 30 -10.36 -2.22 0.76
N THR A 31 -11.25 -2.59 -0.17
CA THR A 31 -11.86 -1.70 -1.17
C THR A 31 -12.60 -0.50 -0.56
N VAL A 32 -13.08 -0.63 0.68
CA VAL A 32 -13.80 0.45 1.39
C VAL A 32 -12.97 1.12 2.50
N ARG A 33 -11.71 0.71 2.69
CA ARG A 33 -10.85 1.30 3.72
C ARG A 33 -10.19 2.59 3.25
N SER A 34 -10.03 3.54 4.17
CA SER A 34 -9.38 4.83 3.91
C SER A 34 -7.84 4.76 3.97
N ASN A 35 -7.28 3.78 4.66
CA ASN A 35 -5.83 3.63 4.85
C ASN A 35 -5.17 2.70 3.82
N PHE A 36 -5.71 2.62 2.61
CA PHE A 36 -5.23 1.77 1.53
C PHE A 36 -4.91 2.61 0.30
N ALA A 37 -3.79 2.33 -0.37
CA ALA A 37 -3.32 3.08 -1.54
C ALA A 37 -4.39 3.11 -2.64
N ILE A 38 -4.57 4.28 -3.26
CA ILE A 38 -5.66 4.51 -4.23
C ILE A 38 -5.56 3.54 -5.41
N ALA A 39 -4.37 3.36 -6.00
CA ALA A 39 -4.17 2.48 -7.13
C ALA A 39 -4.49 1.01 -6.79
N MET A 40 -4.08 0.55 -5.61
CA MET A 40 -4.35 -0.81 -5.13
C MET A 40 -5.84 -1.00 -4.80
N LYS A 41 -6.45 0.03 -4.24
CA LYS A 41 -7.89 0.03 -3.93
C LYS A 41 -8.73 -0.06 -5.19
N SER A 42 -8.37 0.68 -6.24
CA SER A 42 -9.04 0.63 -7.54
C SER A 42 -8.94 -0.77 -8.14
N LEU A 43 -7.72 -1.32 -8.26
CA LEU A 43 -7.53 -2.67 -8.79
C LEU A 43 -8.33 -3.73 -8.01
N LEU A 44 -8.30 -3.67 -6.67
CA LEU A 44 -9.02 -4.63 -5.84
C LEU A 44 -10.55 -4.50 -6.02
N SER A 45 -11.05 -3.29 -6.24
CA SER A 45 -12.46 -3.04 -6.54
C SER A 45 -12.84 -3.58 -7.90
N ASP A 46 -12.02 -3.33 -8.93
CA ASP A 46 -12.24 -3.84 -10.29
C ASP A 46 -12.27 -5.39 -10.30
N VAL A 47 -11.31 -6.02 -9.61
CA VAL A 47 -11.28 -7.49 -9.47
C VAL A 47 -12.52 -8.02 -8.75
N LEU A 48 -12.98 -7.34 -7.69
CA LEU A 48 -14.21 -7.73 -7.00
C LEU A 48 -15.43 -7.61 -7.92
N GLU A 49 -15.55 -6.53 -8.66
CA GLU A 49 -16.65 -6.33 -9.61
C GLU A 49 -16.66 -7.36 -10.73
N ASP A 50 -15.48 -7.67 -11.28
CA ASP A 50 -15.33 -8.74 -12.28
C ASP A 50 -15.78 -10.11 -11.73
N ILE A 51 -15.38 -10.46 -10.51
CA ILE A 51 -15.82 -11.68 -9.83
C ILE A 51 -17.35 -11.70 -9.67
N LEU A 52 -17.94 -10.60 -9.24
CA LEU A 52 -19.38 -10.48 -9.02
C LEU A 52 -20.17 -10.47 -10.34
N ALA A 53 -19.52 -10.11 -11.44
CA ALA A 53 -20.07 -10.18 -12.80
C ALA A 53 -19.84 -11.54 -13.48
N ASN A 54 -19.20 -12.51 -12.81
CA ASN A 54 -18.80 -13.81 -13.33
C ASN A 54 -17.87 -13.71 -14.56
N VAL A 55 -16.97 -12.71 -14.56
CA VAL A 55 -15.90 -12.63 -15.56
C VAL A 55 -14.98 -13.86 -15.43
N PRO A 56 -14.55 -14.49 -16.53
CA PRO A 56 -13.63 -15.62 -16.49
C PRO A 56 -12.34 -15.31 -15.75
N LYS A 57 -11.81 -16.28 -14.99
CA LYS A 57 -10.58 -16.14 -14.19
C LYS A 57 -9.41 -15.61 -15.02
N GLU A 58 -9.24 -16.11 -16.22
CA GLU A 58 -8.15 -15.74 -17.14
C GLU A 58 -8.13 -14.24 -17.47
N GLN A 59 -9.30 -13.63 -17.61
CA GLN A 59 -9.43 -12.19 -17.86
C GLN A 59 -9.09 -11.37 -16.61
N ILE A 60 -9.44 -11.89 -15.43
CA ILE A 60 -9.09 -11.28 -14.14
C ILE A 60 -7.57 -11.37 -13.93
N ASP A 61 -6.97 -12.51 -14.19
CA ASP A 61 -5.51 -12.71 -14.13
C ASP A 61 -4.78 -11.76 -15.09
N GLU A 62 -5.28 -11.59 -16.33
CA GLU A 62 -4.70 -10.65 -17.27
C GLU A 62 -4.82 -9.18 -16.81
N ARG A 63 -5.93 -8.79 -16.19
CA ARG A 63 -6.08 -7.45 -15.58
C ARG A 63 -5.03 -7.22 -14.51
N ILE A 64 -4.83 -8.18 -13.59
CA ILE A 64 -3.84 -8.08 -12.51
C ILE A 64 -2.43 -8.02 -13.10
N SER A 65 -2.11 -8.88 -14.07
CA SER A 65 -0.82 -8.92 -14.75
C SER A 65 -0.53 -7.63 -15.50
N LYS A 66 -1.53 -7.07 -16.20
CA LYS A 66 -1.42 -5.78 -16.88
C LYS A 66 -1.14 -4.64 -15.90
N PHE A 67 -1.82 -4.63 -14.75
CA PHE A 67 -1.54 -3.65 -13.69
C PHE A 67 -0.11 -3.78 -13.20
N LYS A 68 0.37 -4.99 -12.86
CA LYS A 68 1.76 -5.24 -12.42
C LYS A 68 2.79 -4.74 -13.43
N ARG A 69 2.61 -5.03 -14.72
CA ARG A 69 3.51 -4.56 -15.79
C ARG A 69 3.58 -3.04 -15.88
N ASN A 70 2.47 -2.34 -15.64
CA ASN A 70 2.36 -0.90 -15.86
C ASN A 70 2.47 -0.05 -14.59
N MET A 71 2.44 -0.65 -13.39
CA MET A 71 2.40 0.11 -12.12
C MET A 71 3.64 0.99 -11.91
N HIS A 72 4.78 0.67 -12.52
CA HIS A 72 6.00 1.47 -12.43
C HIS A 72 5.87 2.85 -13.08
N MET A 73 4.88 3.03 -13.98
CA MET A 73 4.54 4.31 -14.60
C MET A 73 3.61 5.17 -13.73
N LEU A 74 3.03 4.59 -12.67
CA LEU A 74 2.15 5.30 -11.77
C LEU A 74 2.93 6.26 -10.87
N HIS A 75 2.35 7.41 -10.62
CA HIS A 75 2.93 8.37 -9.69
C HIS A 75 2.96 7.77 -8.28
N TYR A 76 4.05 8.00 -7.53
CA TYR A 76 4.23 7.45 -6.18
C TYR A 76 3.05 7.75 -5.25
N ASP A 77 2.39 8.89 -5.41
CA ASP A 77 1.31 9.34 -4.53
C ASP A 77 0.06 8.44 -4.59
N VAL A 78 -0.23 7.84 -5.75
CA VAL A 78 -1.36 6.89 -5.89
C VAL A 78 -1.00 5.48 -5.41
N MET A 79 0.30 5.19 -5.31
CA MET A 79 0.84 3.93 -4.78
C MET A 79 1.04 3.96 -3.27
N ALA A 80 1.09 5.16 -2.66
CA ALA A 80 1.40 5.35 -1.25
C ALA A 80 0.21 5.05 -0.34
N ASN A 81 0.50 4.49 0.84
CA ASN A 81 -0.50 4.16 1.85
C ASN A 81 -0.73 5.34 2.79
N PRO A 82 -1.95 5.90 2.88
CA PRO A 82 -2.27 6.96 3.84
C PRO A 82 -2.46 6.39 5.25
N ILE A 83 -1.95 7.09 6.26
CA ILE A 83 -2.09 6.69 7.66
C ILE A 83 -1.87 7.87 8.62
N GLY A 84 -2.46 7.78 9.82
CA GLY A 84 -2.13 8.65 10.95
C GLY A 84 -0.97 8.07 11.77
N VAL A 85 0.02 8.90 12.09
CA VAL A 85 1.21 8.47 12.85
C VAL A 85 0.99 8.61 14.35
N LYS A 86 1.35 7.57 15.10
CA LYS A 86 1.36 7.59 16.57
C LYS A 86 2.58 6.83 17.10
N GLY A 87 3.14 7.32 18.20
CA GLY A 87 4.19 6.61 18.94
C GLY A 87 5.61 6.82 18.40
N ILE A 88 5.91 7.91 17.68
CA ILE A 88 7.27 8.22 17.20
C ILE A 88 8.26 8.16 18.37
N GLY A 89 8.04 8.93 19.44
CA GLY A 89 8.94 8.98 20.59
C GLY A 89 9.12 7.65 21.33
N LYS A 90 8.19 6.69 21.17
CA LYS A 90 8.34 5.34 21.73
C LYS A 90 9.39 4.52 20.99
N TYR A 91 9.50 4.71 19.67
CA TYR A 91 10.31 3.85 18.79
C TYR A 91 11.56 4.53 18.26
N GLU A 92 11.62 5.87 18.26
CA GLU A 92 12.80 6.61 17.82
C GLU A 92 13.94 6.47 18.84
N VAL A 93 15.14 6.23 18.32
CA VAL A 93 16.40 6.28 19.08
C VAL A 93 17.27 7.33 18.40
N LYS A 94 17.38 8.50 19.03
CA LYS A 94 18.26 9.57 18.53
C LYS A 94 19.70 9.13 18.66
N ASP A 95 20.49 9.43 17.65
CA ASP A 95 21.93 9.26 17.63
C ASP A 95 22.53 10.67 17.66
N GLU A 96 23.24 11.02 18.73
CA GLU A 96 23.80 12.36 18.92
C GLU A 96 24.89 12.67 17.90
N ASP A 97 25.57 11.64 17.41
CA ASP A 97 26.67 11.74 16.43
C ASP A 97 26.17 11.67 14.97
N SER A 98 24.87 11.50 14.74
CA SER A 98 24.29 11.31 13.41
C SER A 98 22.98 12.09 13.21
N SER A 99 22.79 12.62 11.99
CA SER A 99 21.47 13.17 11.58
C SER A 99 20.41 12.10 11.39
N PHE A 100 20.78 10.81 11.41
CA PHE A 100 19.89 9.68 11.18
C PHE A 100 19.54 8.97 12.48
N SER A 101 18.25 9.03 12.84
CA SER A 101 17.72 8.27 13.98
C SER A 101 17.62 6.79 13.66
N LYS A 102 17.89 5.95 14.67
CA LYS A 102 17.62 4.52 14.66
C LYS A 102 16.24 4.22 15.20
N PHE A 103 15.73 3.01 15.01
CA PHE A 103 14.45 2.59 15.58
C PHE A 103 14.57 1.36 16.43
N LYS A 104 13.76 1.31 17.50
CA LYS A 104 13.63 0.12 18.36
C LYS A 104 13.01 -1.04 17.57
N LYS A 105 13.36 -2.26 17.94
CA LYS A 105 12.77 -3.49 17.42
C LYS A 105 11.23 -3.44 17.56
N GLY A 106 10.52 -3.85 16.51
CA GLY A 106 9.05 -3.87 16.48
C GLY A 106 8.40 -2.53 16.13
N ALA A 107 9.17 -1.51 15.73
CA ALA A 107 8.59 -0.26 15.23
C ALA A 107 7.70 -0.52 14.00
N PRO A 108 6.44 -0.04 14.01
CA PRO A 108 5.56 -0.16 12.84
C PRO A 108 6.14 0.56 11.62
N VAL A 109 5.85 0.05 10.41
CA VAL A 109 6.40 0.58 9.16
C VAL A 109 6.16 2.09 8.98
N HIS A 110 4.95 2.56 9.27
CA HIS A 110 4.61 3.99 9.15
C HIS A 110 5.34 4.87 10.18
N VAL A 111 5.71 4.33 11.34
CA VAL A 111 6.53 5.05 12.32
C VAL A 111 7.97 5.14 11.84
N LYS A 112 8.53 4.04 11.30
CA LYS A 112 9.85 4.06 10.64
C LYS A 112 9.88 5.06 9.49
N SER A 113 8.81 5.08 8.67
CA SER A 113 8.67 6.00 7.55
C SER A 113 8.72 7.47 8.00
N ALA A 114 8.03 7.80 9.10
CA ALA A 114 8.03 9.14 9.68
C ALA A 114 9.41 9.52 10.24
N ILE A 115 10.08 8.61 10.93
CA ILE A 115 11.44 8.81 11.47
C ILE A 115 12.43 9.04 10.33
N ASN A 116 12.38 8.25 9.26
CA ASN A 116 13.25 8.41 8.09
C ASN A 116 13.04 9.76 7.39
N TYR A 117 11.78 10.21 7.24
CA TYR A 117 11.48 11.55 6.75
C TYR A 117 12.12 12.63 7.63
N ASN A 118 11.93 12.55 8.95
CA ASN A 118 12.51 13.50 9.89
C ASN A 118 14.04 13.51 9.87
N SER A 119 14.66 12.35 9.65
CA SER A 119 16.10 12.21 9.50
C SER A 119 16.61 12.91 8.22
N LEU A 120 15.91 12.77 7.08
CA LEU A 120 16.28 13.49 5.85
C LEU A 120 16.09 15.01 6.01
N LEU A 121 15.04 15.45 6.70
CA LEU A 121 14.88 16.87 7.02
C LEU A 121 16.06 17.39 7.85
N GLN A 122 16.50 16.63 8.83
CA GLN A 122 17.64 17.01 9.66
C GLN A 122 18.94 17.05 8.84
N HIS A 123 19.14 16.04 7.98
CA HIS A 123 20.34 15.91 7.16
C HIS A 123 20.46 17.00 6.09
N TRP A 124 19.37 17.30 5.37
CA TRP A 124 19.41 18.26 4.24
C TRP A 124 19.14 19.71 4.63
N PHE A 125 18.39 19.95 5.71
CA PHE A 125 17.90 21.28 6.07
C PHE A 125 18.18 21.67 7.52
N GLU A 126 18.96 20.91 8.25
CA GLU A 126 19.20 21.09 9.69
C GLU A 126 17.89 21.23 10.51
N GLY A 127 16.79 20.72 9.98
CA GLY A 127 15.47 20.78 10.61
C GLY A 127 14.83 22.17 10.73
N ARG A 128 15.38 23.21 10.09
CA ARG A 128 14.95 24.60 10.32
C ARG A 128 13.85 25.10 9.39
N LYS A 129 13.77 24.57 8.17
CA LYS A 129 12.89 25.11 7.12
C LYS A 129 11.53 24.44 7.05
N TYR A 130 11.45 23.17 7.38
CA TYR A 130 10.26 22.34 7.20
C TYR A 130 9.84 21.69 8.50
N GLU A 131 8.53 21.52 8.69
CA GLU A 131 7.97 20.89 9.86
C GLU A 131 8.18 19.37 9.84
N LYS A 132 8.68 18.83 10.94
CA LYS A 132 8.82 17.37 11.16
C LYS A 132 7.46 16.67 11.24
N ILE A 133 7.41 15.41 10.86
CA ILE A 133 6.27 14.55 11.13
C ILE A 133 6.23 14.24 12.63
N GLY A 134 5.12 14.60 13.27
CA GLY A 134 4.87 14.34 14.69
C GLY A 134 3.76 13.33 14.94
N ASN A 135 3.48 13.06 16.22
CA ASN A 135 2.31 12.27 16.62
C ASN A 135 1.03 13.01 16.23
N GLY A 136 0.09 12.31 15.59
CA GLY A 136 -1.14 12.87 15.07
C GLY A 136 -1.06 13.32 13.61
N SER A 137 0.14 13.46 13.04
CA SER A 137 0.28 13.80 11.62
C SER A 137 -0.37 12.76 10.73
N LYS A 138 -1.10 13.21 9.71
CA LYS A 138 -1.55 12.36 8.60
C LYS A 138 -0.46 12.35 7.54
N ILE A 139 -0.02 11.18 7.17
CA ILE A 139 1.03 10.99 6.18
C ILE A 139 0.61 9.97 5.13
N LYS A 140 1.35 9.94 4.02
CA LYS A 140 1.45 8.81 3.12
C LYS A 140 2.84 8.20 3.27
N TRP A 141 2.98 6.91 3.00
CA TRP A 141 4.26 6.24 3.07
C TRP A 141 4.42 5.21 1.96
N VAL A 142 5.67 4.96 1.56
CA VAL A 142 6.05 4.00 0.54
C VAL A 142 7.23 3.14 0.99
N TYR A 143 7.36 1.94 0.41
CA TYR A 143 8.61 1.18 0.41
C TYR A 143 9.57 1.76 -0.61
N LEU A 144 10.86 1.65 -0.31
CA LEU A 144 11.95 2.13 -1.16
C LEU A 144 12.81 0.96 -1.65
N LYS A 145 13.34 1.11 -2.86
CA LYS A 145 14.46 0.33 -3.38
C LYS A 145 15.72 0.68 -2.60
N GLU A 146 16.78 -0.09 -2.82
CA GLU A 146 18.11 0.21 -2.31
C GLU A 146 18.50 1.66 -2.62
N ASN A 147 19.04 2.36 -1.63
CA ASN A 147 19.41 3.77 -1.72
C ASN A 147 20.56 4.09 -0.78
N THR A 148 21.20 5.25 -0.98
CA THR A 148 22.40 5.69 -0.25
C THR A 148 22.21 5.83 1.25
N PHE A 149 20.96 6.01 1.72
CA PHE A 149 20.66 6.16 3.16
C PHE A 149 20.33 4.83 3.83
N GLY A 150 20.20 3.73 3.09
CA GLY A 150 19.79 2.43 3.61
C GLY A 150 18.35 2.41 4.14
N PHE A 151 17.51 3.34 3.69
CA PHE A 151 16.11 3.39 4.08
C PHE A 151 15.28 2.40 3.24
N ASP A 152 14.51 1.54 3.89
CA ASP A 152 13.57 0.63 3.23
C ASP A 152 12.14 1.19 3.15
N THR A 153 11.89 2.36 3.77
CA THR A 153 10.58 3.04 3.76
C THR A 153 10.73 4.52 4.06
N ILE A 154 9.82 5.35 3.56
CA ILE A 154 9.75 6.78 3.86
C ILE A 154 8.30 7.26 3.90
N GLY A 155 8.02 8.20 4.82
CA GLY A 155 6.76 8.95 4.87
C GLY A 155 6.89 10.33 4.26
N TYR A 156 5.75 10.95 3.96
CA TYR A 156 5.65 12.34 3.53
C TYR A 156 4.25 12.88 3.82
N LYS A 157 4.11 14.20 3.89
CA LYS A 157 2.83 14.85 4.22
C LYS A 157 2.04 15.21 2.97
N GLY A 158 2.70 15.70 1.93
CA GLY A 158 2.08 16.07 0.67
C GLY A 158 2.93 17.04 -0.15
N TRP A 159 2.26 17.89 -0.93
CA TRP A 159 2.90 18.83 -1.86
C TRP A 159 3.73 19.95 -1.17
N GLU A 160 3.49 20.20 0.12
CA GLU A 160 4.25 21.17 0.93
C GLU A 160 5.59 20.62 1.41
N ASP A 161 5.86 19.35 1.19
CA ASP A 161 7.13 18.74 1.56
C ASP A 161 8.28 19.25 0.68
N PRO A 162 9.54 19.18 1.17
CA PRO A 162 10.69 19.58 0.40
C PRO A 162 10.75 18.88 -0.96
N PRO A 163 10.93 19.61 -2.07
CA PRO A 163 11.06 19.00 -3.40
C PRO A 163 12.13 17.89 -3.46
N GLN A 164 13.24 18.05 -2.74
CA GLN A 164 14.30 17.03 -2.64
C GLN A 164 13.81 15.71 -2.05
N ILE A 165 12.92 15.73 -1.04
CA ILE A 165 12.33 14.52 -0.48
C ILE A 165 11.35 13.90 -1.48
N LEU A 166 10.52 14.71 -2.14
CA LEU A 166 9.57 14.22 -3.13
C LEU A 166 10.28 13.60 -4.34
N ASP A 167 11.37 14.20 -4.80
CA ASP A 167 12.23 13.64 -5.87
C ASP A 167 12.93 12.37 -5.41
N PHE A 168 13.41 12.32 -4.18
CA PHE A 168 13.97 11.10 -3.60
C PHE A 168 12.96 9.96 -3.59
N ILE A 169 11.72 10.21 -3.16
CA ILE A 169 10.62 9.22 -3.16
C ILE A 169 10.35 8.75 -4.59
N LYS A 170 10.18 9.68 -5.54
CA LYS A 170 9.91 9.40 -6.95
C LYS A 170 10.95 8.48 -7.57
N ASN A 171 12.22 8.70 -7.25
CA ASN A 171 13.33 7.94 -7.83
C ASN A 171 13.56 6.58 -7.18
N HIS A 172 13.13 6.39 -5.93
CA HIS A 172 13.46 5.19 -5.15
C HIS A 172 12.24 4.37 -4.73
N ILE A 173 11.01 4.76 -5.07
CA ILE A 173 9.83 3.94 -4.72
C ILE A 173 9.95 2.53 -5.29
N ASP A 174 9.71 1.52 -4.44
CA ASP A 174 9.63 0.11 -4.83
C ASP A 174 8.18 -0.27 -5.13
N HIS A 175 7.77 -0.09 -6.38
CA HIS A 175 6.42 -0.42 -6.84
C HIS A 175 6.09 -1.89 -6.66
N ASN A 176 7.04 -2.81 -6.89
CA ASN A 176 6.83 -4.25 -6.74
C ASN A 176 6.51 -4.58 -5.28
N ARG A 177 7.35 -4.12 -4.34
CA ARG A 177 7.15 -4.34 -2.91
C ARG A 177 5.85 -3.68 -2.41
N MET A 178 5.51 -2.49 -2.93
CA MET A 178 4.22 -1.85 -2.64
C MET A 178 3.05 -2.75 -3.06
N PHE A 179 3.09 -3.29 -4.28
CA PHE A 179 2.06 -4.19 -4.79
C PHE A 179 1.97 -5.48 -3.96
N GLU A 180 3.07 -6.18 -3.78
CA GLU A 180 3.10 -7.48 -3.09
C GLU A 180 2.60 -7.38 -1.65
N GLN A 181 3.10 -6.41 -0.89
CA GLN A 181 2.67 -6.21 0.49
C GLN A 181 1.20 -5.78 0.63
N ALA A 182 0.68 -5.04 -0.36
CA ALA A 182 -0.70 -4.58 -0.36
C ALA A 182 -1.68 -5.64 -0.88
N MET A 183 -1.33 -6.38 -1.94
CA MET A 183 -2.30 -7.12 -2.76
C MET A 183 -2.24 -8.63 -2.58
N SER A 184 -1.05 -9.26 -2.37
CA SER A 184 -0.91 -10.72 -2.39
C SER A 184 -1.90 -11.44 -1.48
N LYS A 185 -1.95 -11.07 -0.20
CA LYS A 185 -2.88 -11.69 0.75
C LYS A 185 -4.37 -11.42 0.42
N LYS A 186 -4.68 -10.27 -0.18
CA LYS A 186 -6.06 -9.88 -0.48
C LYS A 186 -6.59 -10.59 -1.71
N LEU A 187 -5.77 -10.66 -2.76
CA LEU A 187 -6.08 -11.44 -3.95
C LEU A 187 -6.17 -12.92 -3.60
N GLY A 188 -5.23 -13.47 -2.82
CA GLY A 188 -5.28 -14.85 -2.36
C GLY A 188 -6.57 -15.18 -1.58
N MET A 189 -7.10 -14.25 -0.77
CA MET A 189 -8.40 -14.45 -0.12
C MET A 189 -9.57 -14.52 -1.14
N PHE A 190 -9.54 -13.69 -2.20
CA PHE A 190 -10.57 -13.73 -3.25
C PHE A 190 -10.51 -15.04 -4.02
N TYR A 191 -9.31 -15.45 -4.44
CA TYR A 191 -9.08 -16.71 -5.18
C TYR A 191 -9.50 -17.92 -4.35
N LYS A 192 -9.14 -17.96 -3.07
CA LYS A 192 -9.57 -19.03 -2.15
C LYS A 192 -11.09 -19.09 -2.01
N ALA A 193 -11.76 -17.93 -1.89
CA ALA A 193 -13.22 -17.88 -1.77
C ALA A 193 -13.92 -18.35 -3.06
N MET A 194 -13.30 -18.10 -4.22
CA MET A 194 -13.76 -18.57 -5.54
C MET A 194 -13.35 -20.01 -5.84
N LYS A 195 -12.56 -20.67 -4.97
CA LYS A 195 -11.95 -21.99 -5.19
C LYS A 195 -11.07 -22.05 -6.45
N TRP A 196 -10.43 -20.93 -6.79
CA TRP A 196 -9.41 -20.87 -7.83
C TRP A 196 -8.05 -21.24 -7.25
N GLU A 197 -7.21 -21.91 -8.05
CA GLU A 197 -5.81 -22.10 -7.65
C GLU A 197 -5.05 -20.79 -7.69
N ASP A 198 -4.20 -20.53 -6.68
CA ASP A 198 -3.38 -19.34 -6.60
C ASP A 198 -2.31 -19.36 -7.71
N VAL A 199 -2.34 -18.39 -8.61
CA VAL A 199 -1.26 -18.16 -9.60
C VAL A 199 0.01 -17.66 -8.91
N VAL A 200 -0.13 -17.05 -7.74
CA VAL A 200 0.99 -16.44 -6.99
C VAL A 200 1.99 -17.48 -6.50
N ASP A 201 1.57 -18.70 -6.21
CA ASP A 201 2.49 -19.75 -5.72
C ASP A 201 3.32 -20.40 -6.83
N LYS A 202 2.91 -20.30 -8.10
CA LYS A 202 3.67 -20.91 -9.22
C LYS A 202 4.90 -20.08 -9.62
N GLU A 203 4.85 -18.76 -9.55
CA GLU A 203 6.01 -17.90 -9.87
C GLU A 203 7.08 -17.96 -8.77
N GLN A 204 6.70 -18.04 -7.49
CA GLN A 204 7.67 -18.19 -6.39
C GLN A 204 8.32 -19.57 -6.32
N SER A 205 7.67 -20.62 -6.88
CA SER A 205 8.26 -21.95 -6.95
C SER A 205 9.28 -22.09 -8.08
N ILE A 206 9.24 -21.24 -9.10
CA ILE A 206 10.18 -21.26 -10.22
C ILE A 206 11.48 -20.52 -9.87
N GLU A 207 11.41 -19.41 -9.11
CA GLU A 207 12.59 -18.65 -8.66
C GLU A 207 13.43 -19.39 -7.60
N ARG A 208 12.94 -20.49 -6.99
CA ARG A 208 13.71 -21.34 -6.08
C ARG A 208 14.58 -22.39 -6.76
N PHE A 209 14.50 -22.51 -8.09
CA PHE A 209 15.25 -23.52 -8.86
C PHE A 209 16.33 -22.93 -9.78
N PHE A 210 16.60 -21.61 -9.73
CA PHE A 210 17.71 -20.99 -10.46
C PHE A 210 18.63 -20.17 -9.57
#